data_4275653774b5503fe34e78dc572fe611
#
_entry.id   4275653774b5503fe34e78dc572fe611
#
_cell.length_a   1.000
_cell.length_b   1.000
_cell.length_c   1.000
_cell.angle_alpha   90.00
_cell.angle_beta   90.00
_cell.angle_gamma   90.00
#
_symmetry.space_group_name_H-M   'P 1'
#
loop_
_entity.id
_entity.type
_entity.pdbx_description
1 polymer ?
#
loop_
_entity_poly.entity_id
_entity_poly.type
_entity_poly.pdbx_seq_one_letter_code
_entity_poly.pdbx_strand_id
1 'polypeptide(L)'
;MTNKSIPLVELKDISISFGGIKAVDKVSVDLYPGEVVGLLGHNGAGKSTLIKCLSGAYNAEAGEIFISGEKVVINNPRDARDQNIETIYQTLALADNLDAASNLFLGREIITKSGFLDESKMEAETRKIMARLNPNFKKFDVPVSALSGGQRQSVAIARAVYFDAKILIMDEPTAALGPQETEMVAELIQELKKQGLGIFLIEHDIHNVMKLCDRASVMKNGKLVGTERVKDVTEDDILSMIILGKNPKDKG
;
A
#
# COMPACT_ATOMS: atom_id res chain seq x y z
N MET A 1 12.23 -29.99 5.74
CA MET A 1 12.81 -28.70 5.34
C MET A 1 11.66 -27.88 4.80
N THR A 2 11.16 -26.94 5.56
CA THR A 2 10.08 -26.04 5.13
C THR A 2 10.66 -25.14 4.03
N ASN A 3 10.15 -25.30 2.81
CA ASN A 3 10.44 -24.38 1.70
C ASN A 3 9.98 -22.99 2.15
N LYS A 4 10.86 -22.17 2.71
CA LYS A 4 10.57 -20.76 2.98
C LYS A 4 10.38 -20.10 1.61
N SER A 5 9.15 -19.75 1.28
CA SER A 5 8.86 -18.93 0.10
C SER A 5 9.70 -17.65 0.20
N ILE A 6 10.28 -17.24 -0.92
CA ILE A 6 11.04 -15.97 -1.00
C ILE A 6 10.04 -14.82 -0.82
N PRO A 7 10.30 -13.88 0.10
CA PRO A 7 9.43 -12.71 0.25
C PRO A 7 9.47 -11.83 -0.99
N LEU A 8 8.34 -11.21 -1.34
CA LEU A 8 8.28 -10.15 -2.36
C LEU A 8 9.08 -8.93 -1.93
N VAL A 9 8.96 -8.55 -0.66
CA VAL A 9 9.72 -7.45 -0.06
C VAL A 9 10.36 -7.94 1.22
N GLU A 10 11.62 -7.59 1.42
CA GLU A 10 12.29 -7.72 2.71
C GLU A 10 13.05 -6.42 2.99
N LEU A 11 12.63 -5.72 4.03
CA LEU A 11 13.32 -4.57 4.58
C LEU A 11 14.19 -5.06 5.73
N LYS A 12 15.50 -4.78 5.70
CA LYS A 12 16.44 -5.19 6.75
C LYS A 12 17.08 -3.98 7.40
N ASP A 13 16.88 -3.82 8.70
CA ASP A 13 17.52 -2.82 9.55
C ASP A 13 17.43 -1.38 9.01
N ILE A 14 16.29 -1.05 8.39
CA ILE A 14 16.05 0.28 7.82
C ILE A 14 16.11 1.32 8.93
N SER A 15 16.93 2.36 8.69
CA SER A 15 17.08 3.48 9.60
C SER A 15 17.07 4.81 8.83
N ILE A 16 16.38 5.80 9.39
CA ILE A 16 16.35 7.18 8.88
C ILE A 16 16.06 8.15 10.01
N SER A 17 16.72 9.30 9.98
CA SER A 17 16.61 10.36 10.98
C SER A 17 16.23 11.69 10.34
N PHE A 18 15.54 12.55 11.06
CA PHE A 18 15.24 13.92 10.68
C PHE A 18 15.59 14.86 11.83
N GLY A 19 16.49 15.82 11.60
CA GLY A 19 16.87 16.80 12.60
C GLY A 19 17.35 16.18 13.92
N GLY A 20 18.07 15.04 13.86
CA GLY A 20 18.58 14.32 15.04
C GLY A 20 17.56 13.36 15.69
N ILE A 21 16.31 13.32 15.24
CA ILE A 21 15.30 12.38 15.71
C ILE A 21 15.28 11.15 14.79
N LYS A 22 15.52 9.97 15.34
CA LYS A 22 15.40 8.71 14.61
C LYS A 22 13.91 8.41 14.37
N ALA A 23 13.45 8.65 13.13
CA ALA A 23 12.07 8.36 12.73
C ALA A 23 11.85 6.86 12.48
N VAL A 24 12.89 6.14 12.02
CA VAL A 24 12.94 4.68 11.94
C VAL A 24 14.33 4.23 12.41
N ASP A 25 14.39 3.26 13.31
CA ASP A 25 15.61 2.76 13.93
C ASP A 25 15.69 1.24 13.82
N LYS A 26 16.45 0.74 12.83
CA LYS A 26 16.71 -0.69 12.57
C LYS A 26 15.43 -1.53 12.49
N VAL A 27 14.49 -1.08 11.65
CA VAL A 27 13.24 -1.80 11.43
C VAL A 27 13.40 -2.80 10.31
N SER A 28 13.01 -4.06 10.59
CA SER A 28 12.98 -5.15 9.61
C SER A 28 11.55 -5.68 9.50
N VAL A 29 11.01 -5.70 8.28
CA VAL A 29 9.68 -6.26 7.95
C VAL A 29 9.74 -6.94 6.59
N ASP A 30 8.90 -7.93 6.41
CA ASP A 30 8.79 -8.69 5.15
C ASP A 30 7.35 -8.80 4.68
N LEU A 31 7.16 -9.06 3.39
CA LEU A 31 5.87 -9.21 2.72
C LEU A 31 5.97 -10.34 1.71
N TYR A 32 5.00 -11.25 1.72
CA TYR A 32 4.94 -12.39 0.81
C TYR A 32 3.89 -12.20 -0.30
N PRO A 33 4.00 -12.98 -1.41
CA PRO A 33 2.97 -12.98 -2.45
C PRO A 33 1.59 -13.36 -1.89
N GLY A 34 0.55 -12.60 -2.24
CA GLY A 34 -0.80 -12.84 -1.79
C GLY A 34 -1.00 -12.64 -0.28
N GLU A 35 -0.22 -11.74 0.32
CA GLU A 35 -0.28 -11.40 1.73
C GLU A 35 -0.62 -9.92 1.94
N VAL A 36 -1.38 -9.63 2.98
CA VAL A 36 -1.63 -8.28 3.48
C VAL A 36 -0.96 -8.12 4.84
N VAL A 37 0.00 -7.22 4.94
CA VAL A 37 0.68 -6.87 6.20
C VAL A 37 0.23 -5.48 6.65
N GLY A 38 -0.47 -5.43 7.78
CA GLY A 38 -0.88 -4.19 8.43
C GLY A 38 0.29 -3.55 9.18
N LEU A 39 0.53 -2.26 8.94
CA LEU A 39 1.47 -1.44 9.71
C LEU A 39 0.71 -0.56 10.70
N LEU A 40 0.86 -0.84 11.99
CA LEU A 40 0.14 -0.18 13.07
C LEU A 40 1.09 0.59 14.01
N GLY A 41 0.52 1.49 14.77
CA GLY A 41 1.22 2.30 15.76
C GLY A 41 0.65 3.71 15.85
N HIS A 42 1.00 4.45 16.89
CA HIS A 42 0.58 5.85 17.05
C HIS A 42 1.08 6.75 15.91
N ASN A 43 0.49 7.95 15.80
CA ASN A 43 1.02 9.00 14.95
C ASN A 43 2.46 9.32 15.36
N GLY A 44 3.36 9.41 14.38
CA GLY A 44 4.79 9.57 14.65
C GLY A 44 5.55 8.28 15.01
N ALA A 45 4.92 7.09 15.00
CA ALA A 45 5.60 5.82 15.25
C ALA A 45 6.63 5.40 14.19
N GLY A 46 6.64 6.08 13.02
CA GLY A 46 7.57 5.80 11.92
C GLY A 46 6.99 5.01 10.75
N LYS A 47 5.70 4.61 10.79
CA LYS A 47 5.04 3.80 9.74
C LYS A 47 5.16 4.40 8.34
N SER A 48 4.61 5.60 8.14
CA SER A 48 4.65 6.29 6.84
C SER A 48 6.08 6.62 6.42
N THR A 49 7.01 6.83 7.36
CA THR A 49 8.43 7.04 7.06
C THR A 49 9.08 5.77 6.53
N LEU A 50 8.84 4.62 7.15
CA LEU A 50 9.32 3.32 6.69
C LEU A 50 8.84 3.02 5.26
N ILE A 51 7.54 3.22 5.02
CA ILE A 51 6.94 2.99 3.70
C ILE A 51 7.44 3.99 2.66
N LYS A 52 7.72 5.24 3.04
CA LYS A 52 8.33 6.23 2.16
C LYS A 52 9.76 5.86 1.75
N CYS A 53 10.50 5.10 2.56
CA CYS A 53 11.78 4.52 2.13
C CYS A 53 11.56 3.45 1.06
N LEU A 54 10.55 2.59 1.18
CA LEU A 54 10.22 1.57 0.18
C LEU A 54 9.67 2.19 -1.11
N SER A 55 8.86 3.25 -1.02
CA SER A 55 8.31 3.95 -2.19
C SER A 55 9.29 4.90 -2.87
N GLY A 56 10.51 5.07 -2.34
CA GLY A 56 11.53 5.97 -2.87
C GLY A 56 11.27 7.46 -2.63
N ALA A 57 10.29 7.81 -1.78
CA ALA A 57 10.05 9.19 -1.39
C ALA A 57 11.09 9.70 -0.36
N TYR A 58 11.70 8.79 0.40
CA TYR A 58 12.82 9.06 1.29
C TYR A 58 13.94 8.03 1.06
N ASN A 59 15.18 8.45 1.24
CA ASN A 59 16.33 7.56 1.17
C ASN A 59 16.70 7.13 2.60
N ALA A 60 16.73 5.83 2.86
CA ALA A 60 17.18 5.30 4.13
C ALA A 60 18.67 5.62 4.33
N GLU A 61 19.06 5.99 5.57
CA GLU A 61 20.46 6.24 5.95
C GLU A 61 21.24 4.93 6.11
N ALA A 62 20.53 3.86 6.54
CA ALA A 62 21.10 2.54 6.70
C ALA A 62 20.02 1.46 6.50
N GLY A 63 20.48 0.23 6.29
CA GLY A 63 19.65 -0.93 6.02
C GLY A 63 19.67 -1.34 4.56
N GLU A 64 18.92 -2.37 4.24
CA GLU A 64 18.88 -2.98 2.91
C GLU A 64 17.45 -3.30 2.50
N ILE A 65 17.16 -3.13 1.22
CA ILE A 65 15.88 -3.48 0.61
C ILE A 65 16.12 -4.64 -0.37
N PHE A 66 15.32 -5.69 -0.22
CA PHE A 66 15.32 -6.81 -1.16
C PHE A 66 13.93 -6.95 -1.79
N ILE A 67 13.90 -7.14 -3.10
CA ILE A 67 12.67 -7.44 -3.86
C ILE A 67 12.86 -8.80 -4.51
N SER A 68 11.95 -9.72 -4.20
CA SER A 68 12.00 -11.12 -4.67
C SER A 68 13.35 -11.80 -4.42
N GLY A 69 14.00 -11.45 -3.29
CA GLY A 69 15.29 -11.99 -2.87
C GLY A 69 16.52 -11.27 -3.46
N GLU A 70 16.34 -10.32 -4.36
CA GLU A 70 17.42 -9.52 -4.94
C GLU A 70 17.57 -8.18 -4.21
N LYS A 71 18.79 -7.82 -3.84
CA LYS A 71 19.07 -6.51 -3.23
C LYS A 71 18.90 -5.41 -4.25
N VAL A 72 18.09 -4.41 -3.91
CA VAL A 72 17.80 -3.25 -4.75
C VAL A 72 18.14 -1.94 -4.05
N VAL A 73 18.38 -0.91 -4.85
CA VAL A 73 18.55 0.48 -4.38
C VAL A 73 17.41 1.30 -4.92
N ILE A 74 16.65 1.90 -4.04
CA ILE A 74 15.49 2.75 -4.37
C ILE A 74 15.80 4.17 -3.91
N ASN A 75 16.11 5.07 -4.84
CA ASN A 75 16.47 6.46 -4.56
C ASN A 75 15.34 7.45 -4.83
N ASN A 76 14.36 7.05 -5.62
CA ASN A 76 13.23 7.89 -6.03
C ASN A 76 12.01 7.02 -6.37
N PRO A 77 10.80 7.61 -6.51
CA PRO A 77 9.58 6.85 -6.81
C PRO A 77 9.58 6.12 -8.17
N ARG A 78 10.44 6.52 -9.10
CA ARG A 78 10.58 5.80 -10.38
C ARG A 78 11.26 4.46 -10.16
N ASP A 79 12.34 4.43 -9.37
CA ASP A 79 13.04 3.18 -9.03
C ASP A 79 12.09 2.19 -8.36
N ALA A 80 11.20 2.66 -7.46
CA ALA A 80 10.18 1.82 -6.84
C ALA A 80 9.20 1.24 -7.87
N ARG A 81 8.72 2.06 -8.81
CA ARG A 81 7.84 1.60 -9.89
C ARG A 81 8.52 0.59 -10.82
N ASP A 82 9.81 0.78 -11.11
CA ASP A 82 10.60 -0.16 -11.91
C ASP A 82 10.75 -1.53 -11.21
N GLN A 83 10.52 -1.58 -9.88
CA GLN A 83 10.39 -2.80 -9.07
C GLN A 83 8.93 -3.27 -8.90
N ASN A 84 7.98 -2.76 -9.69
CA ASN A 84 6.54 -3.05 -9.60
C ASN A 84 5.92 -2.71 -8.23
N ILE A 85 6.47 -1.68 -7.55
CA ILE A 85 5.92 -1.12 -6.31
C ILE A 85 5.09 0.10 -6.66
N GLU A 86 3.80 0.06 -6.36
CA GLU A 86 2.91 1.21 -6.50
C GLU A 86 2.37 1.65 -5.13
N THR A 87 2.19 2.96 -4.98
CA THR A 87 1.73 3.54 -3.72
C THR A 87 0.43 4.30 -3.92
N ILE A 88 -0.56 3.97 -3.10
CA ILE A 88 -1.81 4.70 -2.99
C ILE A 88 -1.74 5.49 -1.69
N TYR A 89 -1.58 6.79 -1.83
CA TYR A 89 -1.52 7.72 -0.71
C TYR A 89 -2.92 8.07 -0.19
N GLN A 90 -3.01 8.50 1.04
CA GLN A 90 -4.26 8.97 1.66
C GLN A 90 -4.99 10.03 0.81
N THR A 91 -4.26 10.91 0.13
CA THR A 91 -4.79 11.93 -0.77
C THR A 91 -5.08 11.43 -2.19
N LEU A 92 -4.90 10.13 -2.46
CA LEU A 92 -5.09 9.40 -3.73
C LEU A 92 -4.24 9.90 -4.91
N ALA A 93 -3.65 11.10 -4.86
CA ALA A 93 -2.89 11.72 -5.93
C ALA A 93 -3.61 11.67 -7.30
N LEU A 94 -4.90 11.98 -7.30
CA LEU A 94 -5.72 12.13 -8.50
C LEU A 94 -5.84 13.61 -8.85
N ALA A 95 -5.88 13.90 -10.15
CA ALA A 95 -6.18 15.24 -10.67
C ALA A 95 -7.70 15.44 -10.69
N ASP A 96 -8.21 16.26 -9.80
CA ASP A 96 -9.64 16.43 -9.52
C ASP A 96 -10.49 16.85 -10.74
N ASN A 97 -9.89 17.57 -11.67
CA ASN A 97 -10.52 18.10 -12.88
C ASN A 97 -10.47 17.14 -14.09
N LEU A 98 -9.79 16.01 -13.97
CA LEU A 98 -9.68 15.01 -15.01
C LEU A 98 -10.63 13.83 -14.74
N ASP A 99 -11.02 13.12 -15.78
CA ASP A 99 -11.83 11.90 -15.70
C ASP A 99 -11.01 10.68 -15.22
N ALA A 100 -11.67 9.52 -15.14
CA ALA A 100 -11.05 8.29 -14.67
C ALA A 100 -9.94 7.80 -15.62
N ALA A 101 -10.14 7.91 -16.95
CA ALA A 101 -9.17 7.44 -17.93
C ALA A 101 -7.91 8.30 -17.92
N SER A 102 -8.09 9.62 -17.93
CA SER A 102 -6.97 10.58 -17.84
C SER A 102 -6.18 10.40 -16.56
N ASN A 103 -6.85 10.15 -15.41
CA ASN A 103 -6.18 9.89 -14.14
C ASN A 103 -5.43 8.55 -14.12
N LEU A 104 -5.99 7.50 -14.73
CA LEU A 104 -5.34 6.20 -14.79
C LEU A 104 -4.02 6.27 -15.55
N PHE A 105 -4.00 6.98 -16.65
CA PHE A 105 -2.84 7.08 -17.54
C PHE A 105 -1.96 8.31 -17.29
N LEU A 106 -2.25 9.15 -16.31
CA LEU A 106 -1.53 10.39 -16.04
C LEU A 106 0.00 10.15 -15.91
N GLY A 107 0.77 10.76 -16.81
CA GLY A 107 2.23 10.58 -16.91
C GLY A 107 2.68 9.27 -17.54
N ARG A 108 1.74 8.45 -18.07
CA ARG A 108 1.99 7.19 -18.79
C ARG A 108 0.96 7.03 -19.92
N GLU A 109 0.64 8.13 -20.60
CA GLU A 109 -0.42 8.21 -21.59
C GLU A 109 -0.15 7.29 -22.77
N ILE A 110 -1.23 6.69 -23.31
CA ILE A 110 -1.16 5.93 -24.55
C ILE A 110 -1.15 6.92 -25.71
N ILE A 111 -0.15 6.81 -26.57
CA ILE A 111 0.00 7.65 -27.76
C ILE A 111 -0.20 6.86 -29.04
N THR A 112 -0.80 7.50 -30.05
CA THR A 112 -0.94 6.97 -31.40
C THR A 112 0.42 6.95 -32.11
N LYS A 113 0.50 6.27 -33.26
CA LYS A 113 1.72 6.27 -34.11
C LYS A 113 2.11 7.67 -34.60
N SER A 114 1.17 8.60 -34.65
CA SER A 114 1.40 10.01 -35.04
C SER A 114 1.79 10.92 -33.87
N GLY A 115 1.91 10.37 -32.65
CA GLY A 115 2.38 11.12 -31.47
C GLY A 115 1.30 11.87 -30.70
N PHE A 116 0.02 11.70 -31.04
CA PHE A 116 -1.12 12.26 -30.31
C PHE A 116 -1.63 11.31 -29.23
N LEU A 117 -2.35 11.82 -28.23
CA LEU A 117 -3.03 10.99 -27.23
C LEU A 117 -4.04 10.06 -27.89
N ASP A 118 -4.05 8.78 -27.50
CA ASP A 118 -5.05 7.81 -27.90
C ASP A 118 -6.13 7.69 -26.82
N GLU A 119 -6.95 8.75 -26.71
CA GLU A 119 -8.01 8.84 -25.69
C GLU A 119 -8.98 7.66 -25.75
N SER A 120 -9.37 7.24 -26.97
CA SER A 120 -10.28 6.11 -27.17
C SER A 120 -9.71 4.81 -26.62
N LYS A 121 -8.41 4.57 -26.79
CA LYS A 121 -7.74 3.40 -26.25
C LYS A 121 -7.58 3.49 -24.74
N MET A 122 -7.21 4.66 -24.21
CA MET A 122 -7.12 4.90 -22.77
C MET A 122 -8.48 4.65 -22.09
N GLU A 123 -9.57 5.16 -22.66
CA GLU A 123 -10.92 4.92 -22.15
C GLU A 123 -11.29 3.43 -22.19
N ALA A 124 -11.06 2.76 -23.33
CA ALA A 124 -11.37 1.33 -23.48
C ALA A 124 -10.62 0.47 -22.45
N GLU A 125 -9.34 0.72 -22.23
CA GLU A 125 -8.55 0.00 -21.21
C GLU A 125 -9.01 0.34 -19.78
N THR A 126 -9.40 1.60 -19.52
CA THR A 126 -9.97 2.00 -18.23
C THR A 126 -11.28 1.27 -17.95
N ARG A 127 -12.18 1.20 -18.93
CA ARG A 127 -13.43 0.45 -18.79
C ARG A 127 -13.18 -1.04 -18.52
N LYS A 128 -12.19 -1.62 -19.17
CA LYS A 128 -11.80 -3.02 -18.98
C LYS A 128 -11.26 -3.31 -17.57
N ILE A 129 -10.35 -2.50 -17.06
CA ILE A 129 -9.81 -2.69 -15.72
C ILE A 129 -10.87 -2.42 -14.66
N MET A 130 -11.69 -1.36 -14.83
CA MET A 130 -12.77 -1.03 -13.89
C MET A 130 -13.86 -2.10 -13.87
N ALA A 131 -14.20 -2.73 -15.00
CA ALA A 131 -15.15 -3.83 -15.04
C ALA A 131 -14.71 -5.02 -14.19
N ARG A 132 -13.38 -5.22 -14.03
CA ARG A 132 -12.81 -6.25 -13.16
C ARG A 132 -12.79 -5.84 -11.68
N LEU A 133 -12.40 -4.59 -11.38
CA LEU A 133 -12.17 -4.13 -10.02
C LEU A 133 -13.43 -3.55 -9.35
N ASN A 134 -14.28 -2.88 -10.11
CA ASN A 134 -15.52 -2.28 -9.65
C ASN A 134 -16.59 -2.34 -10.76
N PRO A 135 -17.26 -3.49 -10.95
CA PRO A 135 -18.24 -3.69 -12.04
C PRO A 135 -19.40 -2.69 -12.04
N ASN A 136 -19.67 -2.08 -10.89
CA ASN A 136 -20.72 -1.07 -10.72
C ASN A 136 -20.28 0.35 -11.08
N PHE A 137 -19.01 0.57 -11.44
CA PHE A 137 -18.52 1.87 -11.86
C PHE A 137 -19.09 2.25 -13.24
N LYS A 138 -19.77 3.40 -13.32
CA LYS A 138 -20.45 3.88 -14.54
C LYS A 138 -20.05 5.31 -14.96
N LYS A 139 -19.35 6.04 -14.07
CA LYS A 139 -19.06 7.46 -14.26
C LYS A 139 -17.69 7.67 -14.92
N PHE A 140 -17.58 7.31 -16.20
CA PHE A 140 -16.33 7.47 -16.95
C PHE A 140 -16.12 8.86 -17.51
N ASP A 141 -17.21 9.58 -17.82
CA ASP A 141 -17.21 10.84 -18.59
C ASP A 141 -17.33 12.08 -17.67
N VAL A 142 -17.06 11.93 -16.37
CA VAL A 142 -17.09 13.03 -15.40
C VAL A 142 -15.75 13.17 -14.70
N PRO A 143 -15.37 14.38 -14.24
CA PRO A 143 -14.15 14.56 -13.47
C PRO A 143 -14.21 13.77 -12.16
N VAL A 144 -13.06 13.31 -11.68
CA VAL A 144 -12.99 12.48 -10.45
C VAL A 144 -13.47 13.22 -9.21
N SER A 145 -13.51 14.57 -9.23
CA SER A 145 -14.13 15.36 -8.17
C SER A 145 -15.64 15.09 -7.99
N ALA A 146 -16.33 14.62 -9.05
CA ALA A 146 -17.74 14.25 -9.02
C ALA A 146 -17.99 12.78 -8.61
N LEU A 147 -16.94 12.03 -8.32
CA LEU A 147 -16.99 10.65 -7.85
C LEU A 147 -17.09 10.60 -6.32
N SER A 148 -17.70 9.52 -5.79
CA SER A 148 -17.65 9.25 -4.35
C SER A 148 -16.23 8.87 -3.90
N GLY A 149 -15.96 8.90 -2.59
CA GLY A 149 -14.67 8.53 -2.02
C GLY A 149 -14.23 7.13 -2.46
N GLY A 150 -15.10 6.14 -2.34
CA GLY A 150 -14.82 4.77 -2.76
C GLY A 150 -14.63 4.62 -4.27
N GLN A 151 -15.36 5.40 -5.10
CA GLN A 151 -15.14 5.42 -6.55
C GLN A 151 -13.77 6.02 -6.91
N ARG A 152 -13.36 7.10 -6.23
CA ARG A 152 -12.01 7.68 -6.38
C ARG A 152 -10.93 6.68 -5.98
N GLN A 153 -11.13 5.97 -4.85
CA GLN A 153 -10.24 4.91 -4.40
C GLN A 153 -10.10 3.81 -5.46
N SER A 154 -11.21 3.39 -6.08
CA SER A 154 -11.19 2.38 -7.16
C SER A 154 -10.37 2.85 -8.36
N VAL A 155 -10.43 4.14 -8.73
CA VAL A 155 -9.61 4.69 -9.83
C VAL A 155 -8.12 4.66 -9.47
N ALA A 156 -7.75 5.06 -8.24
CA ALA A 156 -6.37 5.03 -7.78
C ALA A 156 -5.79 3.59 -7.74
N ILE A 157 -6.60 2.62 -7.30
CA ILE A 157 -6.23 1.20 -7.30
C ILE A 157 -6.13 0.67 -8.74
N ALA A 158 -7.08 1.03 -9.62
CA ALA A 158 -7.06 0.64 -11.02
C ALA A 158 -5.77 1.08 -11.72
N ARG A 159 -5.28 2.30 -11.44
CA ARG A 159 -4.00 2.79 -11.94
C ARG A 159 -2.83 1.88 -11.54
N ALA A 160 -2.73 1.52 -10.27
CA ALA A 160 -1.68 0.65 -9.77
C ALA A 160 -1.72 -0.74 -10.44
N VAL A 161 -2.90 -1.34 -10.50
CA VAL A 161 -3.11 -2.70 -11.06
C VAL A 161 -2.91 -2.73 -12.57
N TYR A 162 -3.31 -1.68 -13.30
CA TYR A 162 -3.13 -1.62 -14.75
C TYR A 162 -1.65 -1.66 -15.15
N PHE A 163 -0.78 -1.09 -14.34
CA PHE A 163 0.67 -1.07 -14.58
C PHE A 163 1.42 -2.23 -13.89
N ASP A 164 0.74 -3.38 -13.72
CA ASP A 164 1.31 -4.64 -13.22
C ASP A 164 1.99 -4.56 -11.85
N ALA A 165 1.45 -3.75 -10.94
CA ALA A 165 1.92 -3.75 -9.56
C ALA A 165 1.95 -5.18 -9.00
N LYS A 166 3.05 -5.54 -8.35
CA LYS A 166 3.22 -6.77 -7.57
C LYS A 166 3.14 -6.47 -6.08
N ILE A 167 3.58 -5.27 -5.73
CA ILE A 167 3.62 -4.77 -4.36
C ILE A 167 2.79 -3.48 -4.33
N LEU A 168 1.81 -3.46 -3.46
CA LEU A 168 0.94 -2.31 -3.27
C LEU A 168 1.09 -1.76 -1.86
N ILE A 169 1.35 -0.48 -1.77
CA ILE A 169 1.36 0.26 -0.54
C ILE A 169 0.08 1.06 -0.47
N MET A 170 -0.69 0.90 0.61
CA MET A 170 -1.93 1.64 0.84
C MET A 170 -1.82 2.38 2.17
N ASP A 171 -1.84 3.71 2.09
CA ASP A 171 -1.75 4.58 3.27
C ASP A 171 -3.16 5.09 3.62
N GLU A 172 -3.76 4.50 4.67
CA GLU A 172 -5.10 4.80 5.19
C GLU A 172 -6.20 4.78 4.10
N PRO A 173 -6.35 3.69 3.34
CA PRO A 173 -7.23 3.66 2.17
C PRO A 173 -8.72 3.78 2.52
N THR A 174 -9.10 3.58 3.78
CA THR A 174 -10.49 3.68 4.27
C THR A 174 -10.77 4.97 5.04
N ALA A 175 -9.75 5.83 5.21
CA ALA A 175 -9.93 7.10 5.91
C ALA A 175 -10.99 7.98 5.24
N ALA A 176 -11.90 8.55 6.03
CA ALA A 176 -12.98 9.42 5.59
C ALA A 176 -13.99 8.77 4.60
N LEU A 177 -14.05 7.45 4.53
CA LEU A 177 -15.06 6.70 3.77
C LEU A 177 -16.25 6.32 4.67
N GLY A 178 -17.45 6.28 4.09
CA GLY A 178 -18.61 5.70 4.76
C GLY A 178 -18.54 4.16 4.84
N PRO A 179 -19.38 3.53 5.68
CA PRO A 179 -19.32 2.08 5.89
C PRO A 179 -19.41 1.24 4.60
N GLN A 180 -20.29 1.65 3.67
CA GLN A 180 -20.47 0.93 2.39
C GLN A 180 -19.22 1.06 1.49
N GLU A 181 -18.60 2.24 1.47
CA GLU A 181 -17.38 2.49 0.69
C GLU A 181 -16.18 1.76 1.29
N THR A 182 -16.08 1.72 2.63
CA THR A 182 -15.07 0.95 3.35
C THR A 182 -15.17 -0.54 3.00
N GLU A 183 -16.38 -1.10 2.99
CA GLU A 183 -16.59 -2.51 2.62
C GLU A 183 -16.18 -2.78 1.17
N MET A 184 -16.54 -1.89 0.23
CA MET A 184 -16.13 -2.01 -1.16
C MET A 184 -14.60 -2.00 -1.33
N VAL A 185 -13.90 -1.14 -0.60
CA VAL A 185 -12.43 -1.10 -0.61
C VAL A 185 -11.85 -2.37 0.03
N ALA A 186 -12.46 -2.87 1.09
CA ALA A 186 -12.08 -4.11 1.74
C ALA A 186 -12.18 -5.33 0.80
N GLU A 187 -13.29 -5.46 0.08
CA GLU A 187 -13.49 -6.50 -0.94
C GLU A 187 -12.43 -6.41 -2.04
N LEU A 188 -12.12 -5.20 -2.49
CA LEU A 188 -11.11 -4.97 -3.51
C LEU A 188 -9.71 -5.38 -3.05
N ILE A 189 -9.32 -5.05 -1.81
CA ILE A 189 -8.06 -5.50 -1.20
C ILE A 189 -7.98 -7.04 -1.18
N GLN A 190 -9.05 -7.71 -0.77
CA GLN A 190 -9.10 -9.17 -0.73
C GLN A 190 -9.00 -9.80 -2.13
N GLU A 191 -9.60 -9.16 -3.14
CA GLU A 191 -9.50 -9.63 -4.52
C GLU A 191 -8.07 -9.48 -5.06
N LEU A 192 -7.39 -8.36 -4.80
CA LEU A 192 -6.00 -8.15 -5.19
C LEU A 192 -5.06 -9.14 -4.51
N LYS A 193 -5.28 -9.41 -3.23
CA LYS A 193 -4.57 -10.45 -2.48
C LYS A 193 -4.72 -11.82 -3.15
N LYS A 194 -5.93 -12.23 -3.55
CA LYS A 194 -6.18 -13.51 -4.26
C LYS A 194 -5.45 -13.57 -5.60
N GLN A 195 -5.24 -12.42 -6.26
CA GLN A 195 -4.47 -12.32 -7.49
C GLN A 195 -2.95 -12.40 -7.26
N GLY A 196 -2.50 -12.54 -6.01
CA GLY A 196 -1.11 -12.72 -5.64
C GLY A 196 -0.34 -11.43 -5.33
N LEU A 197 -1.01 -10.26 -5.28
CA LEU A 197 -0.36 -9.02 -4.87
C LEU A 197 0.03 -9.08 -3.40
N GLY A 198 1.22 -8.61 -3.07
CA GLY A 198 1.61 -8.32 -1.69
C GLY A 198 1.20 -6.88 -1.34
N ILE A 199 0.57 -6.70 -0.18
CA ILE A 199 0.01 -5.39 0.22
C ILE A 199 0.54 -4.99 1.59
N PHE A 200 1.20 -3.83 1.67
CA PHE A 200 1.40 -3.12 2.94
C PHE A 200 0.24 -2.16 3.16
N LEU A 201 -0.48 -2.35 4.26
CA LEU A 201 -1.64 -1.57 4.64
C LEU A 201 -1.34 -0.75 5.90
N ILE A 202 -1.24 0.57 5.78
CA ILE A 202 -1.20 1.46 6.95
C ILE A 202 -2.63 1.75 7.35
N GLU A 203 -2.99 1.40 8.57
CA GLU A 203 -4.32 1.61 9.13
C GLU A 203 -4.22 2.02 10.60
N HIS A 204 -5.21 2.78 11.06
CA HIS A 204 -5.37 3.17 12.46
C HIS A 204 -6.48 2.38 13.16
N ASP A 205 -7.45 1.90 12.38
CA ASP A 205 -8.55 1.08 12.89
C ASP A 205 -8.09 -0.38 13.00
N ILE A 206 -7.94 -0.84 14.25
CA ILE A 206 -7.52 -2.22 14.55
C ILE A 206 -8.53 -3.22 13.99
N HIS A 207 -9.84 -2.90 14.01
CA HIS A 207 -10.86 -3.79 13.48
C HIS A 207 -10.67 -4.04 11.97
N ASN A 208 -10.36 -2.99 11.20
CA ASN A 208 -10.03 -3.14 9.78
C ASN A 208 -8.79 -4.00 9.57
N VAL A 209 -7.76 -3.84 10.41
CA VAL A 209 -6.55 -4.67 10.33
C VAL A 209 -6.87 -6.14 10.63
N MET A 210 -7.66 -6.41 11.69
CA MET A 210 -8.08 -7.78 12.03
C MET A 210 -8.89 -8.43 10.92
N LYS A 211 -9.67 -7.64 10.18
CA LYS A 211 -10.49 -8.11 9.05
C LYS A 211 -9.68 -8.34 7.77
N LEU A 212 -8.72 -7.47 7.46
CA LEU A 212 -8.09 -7.40 6.14
C LEU A 212 -6.70 -8.02 6.07
N CYS A 213 -5.95 -8.03 7.18
CA CYS A 213 -4.54 -8.39 7.18
C CYS A 213 -4.31 -9.85 7.58
N ASP A 214 -3.22 -10.43 7.09
CA ASP A 214 -2.72 -11.72 7.52
C ASP A 214 -1.79 -11.58 8.73
N ARG A 215 -0.97 -10.52 8.71
CA ARG A 215 -0.07 -10.16 9.81
C ARG A 215 -0.21 -8.68 10.14
N ALA A 216 0.05 -8.37 11.40
CA ALA A 216 0.11 -7.02 11.92
C ALA A 216 1.51 -6.74 12.45
N SER A 217 2.19 -5.76 11.87
CA SER A 217 3.50 -5.24 12.30
C SER A 217 3.28 -3.96 13.09
N VAL A 218 3.59 -3.97 14.38
CA VAL A 218 3.36 -2.83 15.27
C VAL A 218 4.65 -2.04 15.45
N MET A 219 4.60 -0.75 15.18
CA MET A 219 5.71 0.18 15.38
C MET A 219 5.45 1.13 16.55
N LYS A 220 6.50 1.47 17.29
CA LYS A 220 6.48 2.46 18.36
C LYS A 220 7.81 3.21 18.42
N ASN A 221 7.76 4.53 18.42
CA ASN A 221 8.95 5.40 18.53
C ASN A 221 10.08 5.02 17.54
N GLY A 222 9.73 4.78 16.30
CA GLY A 222 10.67 4.41 15.25
C GLY A 222 11.15 2.96 15.25
N LYS A 223 10.68 2.12 16.16
CA LYS A 223 11.10 0.71 16.28
C LYS A 223 9.94 -0.24 16.03
N LEU A 224 10.27 -1.43 15.53
CA LEU A 224 9.33 -2.53 15.45
C LEU A 224 9.17 -3.15 16.85
N VAL A 225 7.93 -3.21 17.35
CA VAL A 225 7.57 -3.92 18.58
C VAL A 225 7.48 -5.42 18.31
N GLY A 226 6.87 -5.79 17.19
CA GLY A 226 6.75 -7.17 16.75
C GLY A 226 5.84 -7.28 15.52
N THR A 227 5.85 -8.45 14.91
CA THR A 227 4.95 -8.84 13.81
C THR A 227 4.23 -10.11 14.19
N GLU A 228 2.90 -10.06 14.26
CA GLU A 228 2.07 -11.17 14.67
C GLU A 228 1.09 -11.56 13.55
N ARG A 229 0.74 -12.85 13.46
CA ARG A 229 -0.37 -13.28 12.61
C ARG A 229 -1.67 -12.85 13.25
N VAL A 230 -2.52 -12.18 12.49
CA VAL A 230 -3.80 -11.65 12.98
C VAL A 230 -4.67 -12.74 13.62
N LYS A 231 -4.66 -13.95 13.05
CA LYS A 231 -5.43 -15.10 13.58
C LYS A 231 -4.94 -15.64 14.93
N ASP A 232 -3.73 -15.28 15.36
CA ASP A 232 -3.06 -15.80 16.57
C ASP A 232 -3.06 -14.77 17.73
N VAL A 233 -3.69 -13.60 17.52
CA VAL A 233 -3.75 -12.48 18.48
C VAL A 233 -5.14 -11.86 18.52
N THR A 234 -5.45 -11.16 19.60
CA THR A 234 -6.69 -10.41 19.78
C THR A 234 -6.47 -8.91 19.47
N GLU A 235 -7.56 -8.14 19.33
CA GLU A 235 -7.48 -6.67 19.25
C GLU A 235 -6.79 -6.07 20.47
N ASP A 236 -7.07 -6.61 21.68
CA ASP A 236 -6.43 -6.17 22.93
C ASP A 236 -4.93 -6.44 22.95
N ASP A 237 -4.47 -7.55 22.37
CA ASP A 237 -3.04 -7.83 22.22
C ASP A 237 -2.36 -6.79 21.33
N ILE A 238 -2.96 -6.49 20.17
CA ILE A 238 -2.46 -5.46 19.26
C ILE A 238 -2.46 -4.08 19.94
N LEU A 239 -3.55 -3.73 20.63
CA LEU A 239 -3.67 -2.48 21.37
C LEU A 239 -2.59 -2.39 22.45
N SER A 240 -2.31 -3.48 23.17
CA SER A 240 -1.25 -3.58 24.16
C SER A 240 0.14 -3.35 23.54
N MET A 241 0.42 -3.94 22.36
CA MET A 241 1.67 -3.67 21.63
C MET A 241 1.80 -2.19 21.26
N ILE A 242 0.74 -1.55 20.79
CA ILE A 242 0.73 -0.13 20.43
C ILE A 242 0.99 0.74 21.67
N ILE A 243 0.25 0.52 22.77
CA ILE A 243 0.29 1.36 23.97
C ILE A 243 1.54 1.08 24.79
N LEU A 244 1.83 -0.18 25.12
CA LEU A 244 2.90 -0.55 26.02
C LEU A 244 4.24 -0.77 25.30
N GLY A 245 4.23 -1.08 24.01
CA GLY A 245 5.42 -1.43 23.25
C GLY A 245 6.02 -2.78 23.69
N LYS A 246 5.16 -3.71 24.08
CA LYS A 246 5.55 -5.08 24.48
C LYS A 246 4.80 -6.08 23.63
N ASN A 247 5.54 -7.02 23.06
CA ASN A 247 4.90 -8.15 22.37
C ASN A 247 4.26 -9.10 23.41
N PRO A 248 3.01 -9.54 23.23
CA PRO A 248 2.36 -10.48 24.15
C PRO A 248 3.12 -11.81 24.29
N LYS A 249 3.96 -12.18 23.31
CA LYS A 249 4.79 -13.39 23.35
C LYS A 249 6.08 -13.23 24.14
N ASP A 250 6.47 -11.99 24.48
CA ASP A 250 7.65 -11.72 25.32
C ASP A 250 7.36 -11.94 26.83
N LYS A 251 6.25 -12.60 27.16
CA LYS A 251 5.97 -13.07 28.53
C LYS A 251 6.78 -14.33 28.77
N GLY A 252 8.06 -14.16 29.03
CA GLY A 252 8.99 -15.10 29.62
C GLY A 252 9.34 -14.68 31.03
#